data_12741d0db167a7a1f1bc43f1162303d5
#
_entry.id   12741d0db167a7a1f1bc43f1162303d5
#
_cell.length_a   1.000
_cell.length_b   1.000
_cell.length_c   1.000
_cell.angle_alpha   90.00
_cell.angle_beta   90.00
_cell.angle_gamma   90.00
#
_symmetry.space_group_name_H-M   'P 1'
#
loop_
_entity.id
_entity.type
_entity.pdbx_description
1 polymer ?
#
loop_
_entity_poly.entity_id
_entity_poly.type
_entity_poly.pdbx_seq_one_letter_code
_entity_poly.pdbx_strand_id
1 'polypeptide(L)'
;MKRRFNITGSCNPERHYMIRLDDRIKKIKEKYVDDGSYFVINKGRQYGKTTTLSALERYLKDEFEVLSLDFQQIGTEDFTDASTFARAFVELLIEAIENGDEVDKRVLLKPLKELLTTDAISLKQLFVQLSHICKISPRPIVLMIDEVDSASNNQVFIDFLAQLRAYYLKRDKAPTFHSVILAGVYDIKNLKMKIRPDAAHQYNSPWNIAANFDIEMSFSTEQIATMLEEYEADHHTGMDIQTIAKEIYAYTSGYPVLVSSICKYIDETLAAQQAWSAKGVSEAVKAILKESTPLFESMVKQLDLYQDLNEMIESILYRGNRIPFEVDVKPINIGKMFGFLKEVNGQVAVANRMFEMKLLSTFITKEALKSESYRDAHDHMNQFFREDGRLDMKRLLEKFVVHFNDVYGGRDMKFIEDYGRKFFLLYLKPVINGTGNYYVEAQTRDARRTDVIVDYLGEQFIIELKIWRGSEYNERSEQQLAAYLDAYHVKKGYMLSFNFNKKKEIGVKEIQVGDRTIVEAVV
;
A
#
# COMPACT_ATOMS: atom_id res chain seq x y z
N MET A 1 -27.12 -12.52 11.71
CA MET A 1 -25.77 -13.13 11.52
C MET A 1 -24.78 -12.22 12.25
N LYS A 2 -23.78 -12.75 12.99
CA LYS A 2 -22.79 -11.90 13.67
C LYS A 2 -21.88 -11.24 12.61
N ARG A 3 -21.73 -9.91 12.64
CA ARG A 3 -20.80 -9.19 11.75
C ARG A 3 -19.35 -9.56 12.09
N ARG A 4 -18.44 -9.43 11.11
CA ARG A 4 -17.01 -9.72 11.27
C ARG A 4 -16.17 -8.76 10.43
N PHE A 5 -14.87 -8.65 10.73
CA PHE A 5 -13.94 -7.95 9.84
C PHE A 5 -13.59 -8.82 8.63
N ASN A 6 -13.64 -8.23 7.43
CA ASN A 6 -13.40 -8.96 6.18
C ASN A 6 -12.11 -8.47 5.50
N ILE A 7 -11.31 -9.43 5.02
CA ILE A 7 -10.06 -9.19 4.30
C ILE A 7 -10.03 -9.84 2.90
N THR A 8 -11.12 -10.52 2.51
CA THR A 8 -11.23 -11.25 1.25
C THR A 8 -12.49 -10.83 0.49
N GLY A 9 -12.34 -10.52 -0.79
CA GLY A 9 -13.47 -10.11 -1.64
C GLY A 9 -14.10 -8.77 -1.24
N SER A 10 -15.32 -8.49 -1.70
CA SER A 10 -16.05 -7.28 -1.39
C SER A 10 -16.64 -7.28 0.02
N CYS A 11 -16.70 -6.11 0.64
CA CYS A 11 -17.34 -5.92 1.94
C CYS A 11 -18.84 -5.61 1.76
N ASN A 12 -19.65 -6.19 2.68
CA ASN A 12 -21.09 -5.94 2.78
C ASN A 12 -21.40 -5.44 4.21
N PRO A 13 -22.04 -4.27 4.37
CA PRO A 13 -22.31 -3.68 5.70
C PRO A 13 -23.22 -4.52 6.60
N GLU A 14 -24.06 -5.40 6.04
CA GLU A 14 -24.91 -6.30 6.82
C GLU A 14 -24.11 -7.45 7.49
N ARG A 15 -22.96 -7.79 6.94
CA ARG A 15 -22.13 -8.93 7.36
C ARG A 15 -20.78 -8.54 7.92
N HIS A 16 -20.31 -7.32 7.60
CA HIS A 16 -18.95 -6.91 7.89
C HIS A 16 -18.92 -5.57 8.63
N TYR A 17 -18.01 -5.44 9.58
CA TYR A 17 -17.60 -4.13 10.09
C TYR A 17 -16.77 -3.45 9.02
N MET A 18 -17.20 -2.31 8.54
CA MET A 18 -16.56 -1.55 7.50
C MET A 18 -16.84 -0.06 7.66
N ILE A 19 -16.02 0.77 7.07
CA ILE A 19 -16.28 2.20 7.05
C ILE A 19 -17.51 2.53 6.21
N ARG A 20 -18.19 3.62 6.56
CA ARG A 20 -19.28 4.15 5.74
C ARG A 20 -18.70 4.77 4.47
N LEU A 21 -19.27 4.40 3.31
CA LEU A 21 -18.82 4.86 2.01
C LEU A 21 -19.67 5.99 1.43
N ASP A 22 -20.74 6.41 2.11
CA ASP A 22 -21.76 7.33 1.59
C ASP A 22 -21.17 8.61 0.99
N ASP A 23 -20.30 9.29 1.72
CA ASP A 23 -19.64 10.53 1.25
C ASP A 23 -18.73 10.29 0.04
N ARG A 24 -18.02 9.14 0.02
CA ARG A 24 -17.17 8.76 -1.11
C ARG A 24 -18.00 8.50 -2.34
N ILE A 25 -19.05 7.70 -2.22
CA ILE A 25 -19.94 7.34 -3.32
C ILE A 25 -20.65 8.56 -3.87
N LYS A 26 -21.15 9.44 -2.99
CA LYS A 26 -21.74 10.72 -3.38
C LYS A 26 -20.76 11.59 -4.19
N LYS A 27 -19.51 11.73 -3.72
CA LYS A 27 -18.48 12.46 -4.45
C LYS A 27 -18.15 11.85 -5.82
N ILE A 28 -18.12 10.50 -5.91
CA ILE A 28 -17.89 9.83 -7.20
C ILE A 28 -19.04 10.13 -8.15
N LYS A 29 -20.30 10.03 -7.68
CA LYS A 29 -21.48 10.35 -8.50
C LYS A 29 -21.42 11.79 -8.98
N GLU A 30 -21.36 12.76 -8.07
CA GLU A 30 -21.42 14.19 -8.38
C GLU A 30 -20.27 14.66 -9.28
N LYS A 31 -19.06 14.15 -9.08
CA LYS A 31 -17.88 14.63 -9.81
C LYS A 31 -17.68 13.95 -11.17
N TYR A 32 -18.10 12.71 -11.32
CA TYR A 32 -17.77 11.92 -12.50
C TYR A 32 -19.00 11.36 -13.21
N VAL A 33 -19.94 10.73 -12.47
CA VAL A 33 -21.06 10.06 -13.11
C VAL A 33 -22.06 11.07 -13.65
N ASP A 34 -22.45 12.06 -12.87
CA ASP A 34 -23.42 13.08 -13.30
C ASP A 34 -22.90 13.92 -14.50
N ASP A 35 -21.57 14.12 -14.56
CA ASP A 35 -20.91 14.80 -15.70
C ASP A 35 -20.76 13.90 -16.94
N GLY A 36 -21.17 12.64 -16.87
CA GLY A 36 -21.00 11.68 -17.96
C GLY A 36 -19.54 11.39 -18.29
N SER A 37 -18.66 11.48 -17.30
CA SER A 37 -17.23 11.21 -17.47
C SER A 37 -16.94 9.71 -17.58
N TYR A 38 -15.96 9.36 -18.43
CA TYR A 38 -15.32 8.07 -18.41
C TYR A 38 -14.07 8.16 -17.52
N PHE A 39 -13.87 7.24 -16.59
CA PHE A 39 -12.75 7.32 -15.66
C PHE A 39 -12.25 5.94 -15.19
N VAL A 40 -11.10 5.93 -14.54
CA VAL A 40 -10.45 4.72 -14.04
C VAL A 40 -10.20 4.84 -12.55
N ILE A 41 -10.69 3.90 -11.76
CA ILE A 41 -10.31 3.72 -10.35
C ILE A 41 -9.03 2.87 -10.33
N ASN A 42 -7.89 3.53 -10.52
CA ASN A 42 -6.56 2.91 -10.50
C ASN A 42 -5.95 3.01 -9.10
N LYS A 43 -6.15 2.00 -8.31
CA LYS A 43 -5.58 1.88 -6.96
C LYS A 43 -4.91 0.51 -6.80
N GLY A 44 -3.95 0.43 -5.90
CA GLY A 44 -3.27 -0.81 -5.57
C GLY A 44 -4.19 -1.98 -5.24
N ARG A 45 -3.61 -3.18 -5.12
CA ARG A 45 -4.40 -4.37 -4.73
C ARG A 45 -5.02 -4.19 -3.35
N GLN A 46 -6.22 -4.77 -3.16
CA GLN A 46 -6.95 -4.78 -1.88
C GLN A 46 -7.19 -3.36 -1.30
N TYR A 47 -7.35 -2.38 -2.19
CA TYR A 47 -7.68 -0.99 -1.85
C TYR A 47 -9.18 -0.71 -1.77
N GLY A 48 -10.02 -1.76 -1.85
CA GLY A 48 -11.48 -1.63 -1.76
C GLY A 48 -12.16 -1.18 -3.05
N LYS A 49 -11.55 -1.39 -4.24
CA LYS A 49 -12.14 -1.07 -5.54
C LYS A 49 -13.49 -1.74 -5.75
N THR A 50 -13.53 -3.07 -5.69
CA THR A 50 -14.75 -3.88 -5.84
C THR A 50 -15.84 -3.47 -4.83
N THR A 51 -15.47 -3.24 -3.56
CA THR A 51 -16.41 -2.76 -2.54
C THR A 51 -16.99 -1.39 -2.90
N THR A 52 -16.16 -0.49 -3.43
CA THR A 52 -16.59 0.83 -3.89
C THR A 52 -17.52 0.73 -5.10
N LEU A 53 -17.19 -0.12 -6.09
CA LEU A 53 -18.06 -0.35 -7.24
C LEU A 53 -19.41 -0.92 -6.81
N SER A 54 -19.43 -1.94 -5.95
CA SER A 54 -20.69 -2.53 -5.44
C SER A 54 -21.54 -1.54 -4.64
N ALA A 55 -20.91 -0.63 -3.90
CA ALA A 55 -21.64 0.42 -3.19
C ALA A 55 -22.18 1.49 -4.16
N LEU A 56 -21.38 1.87 -5.16
CA LEU A 56 -21.77 2.82 -6.20
C LEU A 56 -22.92 2.28 -7.05
N GLU A 57 -22.89 1.00 -7.44
CA GLU A 57 -23.98 0.34 -8.16
C GLU A 57 -25.30 0.47 -7.41
N ARG A 58 -25.33 0.10 -6.11
CA ARG A 58 -26.54 0.25 -5.28
C ARG A 58 -27.02 1.70 -5.17
N TYR A 59 -26.12 2.66 -5.14
CA TYR A 59 -26.45 4.06 -5.04
C TYR A 59 -27.00 4.65 -6.33
N LEU A 60 -26.54 4.16 -7.48
CA LEU A 60 -26.91 4.70 -8.80
C LEU A 60 -28.20 4.06 -9.38
N LYS A 61 -28.64 2.91 -8.93
CA LYS A 61 -29.71 2.11 -9.54
C LYS A 61 -31.05 2.84 -9.72
N ASP A 62 -31.35 3.85 -8.91
CA ASP A 62 -32.62 4.57 -9.00
C ASP A 62 -32.62 5.57 -10.17
N GLU A 63 -31.45 6.07 -10.57
CA GLU A 63 -31.30 7.08 -11.63
C GLU A 63 -30.72 6.52 -12.93
N PHE A 64 -29.94 5.45 -12.86
CA PHE A 64 -29.19 4.89 -13.98
C PHE A 64 -29.44 3.38 -14.15
N GLU A 65 -29.31 2.89 -15.39
CA GLU A 65 -29.11 1.47 -15.64
C GLU A 65 -27.63 1.12 -15.43
N VAL A 66 -27.32 0.39 -14.37
CA VAL A 66 -25.93 0.01 -14.07
C VAL A 66 -25.68 -1.39 -14.61
N LEU A 67 -24.68 -1.53 -15.50
CA LEU A 67 -24.18 -2.79 -16.02
C LEU A 67 -22.80 -3.03 -15.42
N SER A 68 -22.69 -3.97 -14.50
CA SER A 68 -21.48 -4.26 -13.73
C SER A 68 -20.88 -5.59 -14.20
N LEU A 69 -19.64 -5.55 -14.70
CA LEU A 69 -18.95 -6.71 -15.26
C LEU A 69 -17.66 -6.96 -14.47
N ASP A 70 -17.30 -8.25 -14.34
CA ASP A 70 -16.02 -8.67 -13.77
C ASP A 70 -15.18 -9.38 -14.87
N PHE A 71 -14.07 -8.75 -15.24
CA PHE A 71 -13.18 -9.29 -16.28
C PHE A 71 -12.29 -10.45 -15.81
N GLN A 72 -12.36 -10.86 -14.53
CA GLN A 72 -11.80 -12.14 -14.12
C GLN A 72 -12.51 -13.34 -14.78
N GLN A 73 -13.74 -13.16 -15.22
CA GLN A 73 -14.51 -14.20 -15.90
C GLN A 73 -14.13 -14.40 -17.37
N ILE A 74 -13.37 -13.46 -17.96
CA ILE A 74 -12.87 -13.58 -19.33
C ILE A 74 -11.54 -14.34 -19.32
N GLY A 75 -11.50 -15.51 -19.98
CA GLY A 75 -10.31 -16.33 -20.09
C GLY A 75 -9.29 -15.80 -21.11
N THR A 76 -8.07 -16.34 -21.08
CA THR A 76 -7.03 -15.94 -22.05
C THR A 76 -7.45 -16.27 -23.50
N GLU A 77 -8.18 -17.32 -23.70
CA GLU A 77 -8.71 -17.74 -25.01
C GLU A 77 -9.71 -16.75 -25.59
N ASP A 78 -10.45 -16.02 -24.74
CA ASP A 78 -11.43 -15.02 -25.18
C ASP A 78 -10.77 -13.76 -25.76
N PHE A 79 -9.48 -13.57 -25.53
CA PHE A 79 -8.69 -12.48 -26.12
C PHE A 79 -7.92 -12.85 -27.37
N THR A 80 -8.12 -14.03 -27.96
CA THR A 80 -7.40 -14.47 -29.15
C THR A 80 -7.71 -13.63 -30.37
N ASP A 81 -8.95 -13.23 -30.54
CA ASP A 81 -9.43 -12.36 -31.62
C ASP A 81 -10.63 -11.51 -31.22
N ALA A 82 -10.98 -10.56 -32.09
CA ALA A 82 -12.06 -9.62 -31.82
C ALA A 82 -13.45 -10.25 -31.73
N SER A 83 -13.70 -11.37 -32.44
CA SER A 83 -15.00 -12.05 -32.44
C SER A 83 -15.21 -12.84 -31.15
N THR A 84 -14.21 -13.57 -30.70
CA THR A 84 -14.23 -14.33 -29.45
C THR A 84 -14.42 -13.41 -28.26
N PHE A 85 -13.65 -12.30 -28.20
CA PHE A 85 -13.81 -11.29 -27.17
C PHE A 85 -15.18 -10.63 -27.17
N ALA A 86 -15.70 -10.26 -28.37
CA ALA A 86 -17.02 -9.63 -28.47
C ALA A 86 -18.12 -10.55 -27.99
N ARG A 87 -18.03 -11.85 -28.27
CA ARG A 87 -18.97 -12.88 -27.79
C ARG A 87 -18.93 -12.99 -26.25
N ALA A 88 -17.74 -13.18 -25.68
CA ALA A 88 -17.56 -13.25 -24.22
C ALA A 88 -18.08 -11.98 -23.52
N PHE A 89 -17.79 -10.81 -24.08
CA PHE A 89 -18.29 -9.53 -23.55
C PHE A 89 -19.82 -9.44 -23.56
N VAL A 90 -20.49 -9.89 -24.65
CA VAL A 90 -21.94 -9.92 -24.74
C VAL A 90 -22.55 -10.93 -23.77
N GLU A 91 -21.93 -12.08 -23.57
CA GLU A 91 -22.36 -13.08 -22.59
C GLU A 91 -22.31 -12.53 -21.17
N LEU A 92 -21.25 -11.84 -20.79
CA LEU A 92 -21.16 -11.13 -19.49
C LEU A 92 -22.25 -10.06 -19.33
N LEU A 93 -22.54 -9.30 -20.39
CA LEU A 93 -23.64 -8.31 -20.35
C LEU A 93 -25.01 -8.98 -20.13
N ILE A 94 -25.25 -10.09 -20.80
CA ILE A 94 -26.50 -10.86 -20.64
C ILE A 94 -26.61 -11.39 -19.21
N GLU A 95 -25.54 -11.97 -18.68
CA GLU A 95 -25.47 -12.45 -17.29
C GLU A 95 -25.74 -11.34 -16.29
N ALA A 96 -25.09 -10.18 -16.45
CA ALA A 96 -25.29 -9.01 -15.58
C ALA A 96 -26.75 -8.51 -15.59
N ILE A 97 -27.41 -8.56 -16.74
CA ILE A 97 -28.82 -8.18 -16.88
C ILE A 97 -29.75 -9.24 -16.27
N GLU A 98 -29.49 -10.54 -16.52
CA GLU A 98 -30.34 -11.64 -16.02
C GLU A 98 -30.25 -11.79 -14.50
N ASN A 99 -29.10 -11.57 -13.91
CA ASN A 99 -28.89 -11.62 -12.45
C ASN A 99 -29.40 -10.36 -11.71
N GLY A 100 -29.79 -9.32 -12.43
CA GLY A 100 -30.36 -8.11 -11.86
C GLY A 100 -31.84 -8.28 -11.51
N ASP A 101 -32.28 -7.73 -10.39
CA ASP A 101 -33.67 -7.76 -9.93
C ASP A 101 -34.65 -6.90 -10.76
N GLU A 102 -34.14 -6.09 -11.66
CA GLU A 102 -34.90 -5.05 -12.37
C GLU A 102 -35.50 -5.57 -13.66
N VAL A 103 -36.84 -5.62 -13.70
CA VAL A 103 -37.62 -6.09 -14.86
C VAL A 103 -37.38 -5.24 -16.11
N ASP A 104 -37.13 -3.95 -15.94
CA ASP A 104 -36.95 -3.00 -17.02
C ASP A 104 -35.67 -3.23 -17.85
N LYS A 105 -34.63 -3.81 -17.26
CA LYS A 105 -33.41 -4.18 -17.97
C LYS A 105 -33.61 -5.30 -19.01
N ARG A 106 -34.65 -6.13 -18.87
CA ARG A 106 -34.90 -7.27 -19.78
C ARG A 106 -35.14 -6.86 -21.22
N VAL A 107 -35.57 -5.61 -21.47
CA VAL A 107 -35.72 -5.10 -22.85
C VAL A 107 -34.38 -5.12 -23.60
N LEU A 108 -33.25 -5.03 -22.88
CA LEU A 108 -31.90 -5.02 -23.42
C LEU A 108 -31.41 -6.41 -23.84
N LEU A 109 -32.03 -7.49 -23.33
CA LEU A 109 -31.61 -8.89 -23.60
C LEU A 109 -31.82 -9.30 -25.05
N LYS A 110 -32.95 -8.93 -25.66
CA LYS A 110 -33.30 -9.38 -27.01
C LYS A 110 -32.22 -9.02 -28.03
N PRO A 111 -31.81 -7.75 -28.17
CA PRO A 111 -30.78 -7.35 -29.14
C PRO A 111 -29.40 -7.99 -28.83
N LEU A 112 -29.07 -8.27 -27.58
CA LEU A 112 -27.82 -8.94 -27.22
C LEU A 112 -27.85 -10.42 -27.59
N LYS A 113 -28.99 -11.13 -27.33
CA LYS A 113 -29.14 -12.52 -27.71
C LYS A 113 -29.19 -12.72 -29.23
N GLU A 114 -29.79 -11.79 -29.97
CA GLU A 114 -29.77 -11.77 -31.43
C GLU A 114 -28.33 -11.62 -31.96
N LEU A 115 -27.51 -10.77 -31.36
CA LEU A 115 -26.11 -10.61 -31.76
C LEU A 115 -25.31 -11.92 -31.61
N LEU A 116 -25.57 -12.71 -30.57
CA LEU A 116 -24.90 -14.02 -30.36
C LEU A 116 -25.26 -15.07 -31.41
N THR A 117 -26.34 -14.92 -32.18
CA THR A 117 -26.67 -15.83 -33.29
C THR A 117 -25.81 -15.61 -34.54
N THR A 118 -25.02 -14.55 -34.57
CA THR A 118 -24.09 -14.23 -35.67
C THR A 118 -22.83 -15.09 -35.56
N ASP A 119 -22.38 -15.70 -36.65
CA ASP A 119 -21.21 -16.60 -36.67
C ASP A 119 -19.93 -15.91 -36.20
N ALA A 120 -19.69 -14.68 -36.63
CA ALA A 120 -18.54 -13.87 -36.20
C ALA A 120 -18.98 -12.43 -35.89
N ILE A 121 -18.59 -11.92 -34.72
CA ILE A 121 -18.96 -10.59 -34.25
C ILE A 121 -17.72 -9.70 -34.30
N SER A 122 -17.70 -8.71 -35.19
CA SER A 122 -16.66 -7.70 -35.18
C SER A 122 -16.88 -6.68 -34.05
N LEU A 123 -15.80 -6.03 -33.56
CA LEU A 123 -15.94 -4.93 -32.59
C LEU A 123 -16.87 -3.81 -33.11
N LYS A 124 -16.88 -3.55 -34.41
CA LYS A 124 -17.79 -2.56 -35.00
C LYS A 124 -19.26 -2.98 -34.82
N GLN A 125 -19.61 -4.24 -35.07
CA GLN A 125 -20.97 -4.75 -34.87
C GLN A 125 -21.36 -4.72 -33.39
N LEU A 126 -20.44 -5.13 -32.50
CA LEU A 126 -20.62 -5.01 -31.06
C LEU A 126 -20.98 -3.57 -30.67
N PHE A 127 -20.21 -2.58 -31.09
CA PHE A 127 -20.45 -1.17 -30.72
C PHE A 127 -21.70 -0.56 -31.36
N VAL A 128 -22.10 -1.00 -32.55
CA VAL A 128 -23.41 -0.64 -33.13
C VAL A 128 -24.53 -1.17 -32.22
N GLN A 129 -24.40 -2.40 -31.72
CA GLN A 129 -25.41 -2.99 -30.84
C GLN A 129 -25.40 -2.34 -29.44
N LEU A 130 -24.22 -2.04 -28.88
CA LEU A 130 -24.09 -1.29 -27.63
C LEU A 130 -24.74 0.11 -27.73
N SER A 131 -24.55 0.79 -28.86
CA SER A 131 -25.23 2.08 -29.12
C SER A 131 -26.75 1.91 -29.22
N HIS A 132 -27.22 0.80 -29.82
CA HIS A 132 -28.64 0.50 -29.89
C HIS A 132 -29.24 0.27 -28.50
N ILE A 133 -28.60 -0.54 -27.65
CA ILE A 133 -29.09 -0.76 -26.27
C ILE A 133 -29.09 0.53 -25.45
N CYS A 134 -28.08 1.40 -25.60
CA CYS A 134 -28.08 2.72 -24.96
C CYS A 134 -29.26 3.59 -25.43
N LYS A 135 -29.71 3.44 -26.67
CA LYS A 135 -30.86 4.16 -27.23
C LYS A 135 -32.21 3.69 -26.70
N ILE A 136 -32.36 2.35 -26.52
CA ILE A 136 -33.64 1.74 -26.09
C ILE A 136 -33.77 1.61 -24.59
N SER A 137 -32.69 1.83 -23.85
CA SER A 137 -32.70 1.80 -22.40
C SER A 137 -33.61 2.88 -21.81
N PRO A 138 -34.46 2.55 -20.83
CA PRO A 138 -35.35 3.51 -20.19
C PRO A 138 -34.60 4.59 -19.39
N ARG A 139 -33.39 4.27 -18.94
CA ARG A 139 -32.51 5.19 -18.18
C ARG A 139 -31.11 5.22 -18.81
N PRO A 140 -30.33 6.29 -18.59
CA PRO A 140 -28.95 6.31 -19.06
C PRO A 140 -28.12 5.17 -18.48
N ILE A 141 -27.30 4.53 -19.31
CA ILE A 141 -26.53 3.35 -18.90
C ILE A 141 -25.15 3.77 -18.36
N VAL A 142 -24.81 3.28 -17.17
CA VAL A 142 -23.46 3.33 -16.59
C VAL A 142 -22.84 1.94 -16.71
N LEU A 143 -21.73 1.83 -17.43
CA LEU A 143 -20.96 0.59 -17.55
C LEU A 143 -19.83 0.59 -16.51
N MET A 144 -19.78 -0.42 -15.65
CA MET A 144 -18.70 -0.68 -14.70
C MET A 144 -17.98 -1.96 -15.09
N ILE A 145 -16.64 -1.91 -15.12
CA ILE A 145 -15.83 -3.10 -15.41
C ILE A 145 -14.76 -3.21 -14.32
N ASP A 146 -14.85 -4.24 -13.50
CA ASP A 146 -13.83 -4.55 -12.49
C ASP A 146 -12.73 -5.46 -13.06
N GLU A 147 -11.56 -5.47 -12.41
CA GLU A 147 -10.40 -6.31 -12.71
C GLU A 147 -9.94 -6.25 -14.18
N VAL A 148 -9.98 -5.02 -14.77
CA VAL A 148 -9.50 -4.78 -16.14
C VAL A 148 -8.03 -5.12 -16.36
N ASP A 149 -7.30 -5.37 -15.28
CA ASP A 149 -5.89 -5.79 -15.32
C ASP A 149 -5.70 -7.14 -16.04
N SER A 150 -6.67 -8.05 -15.96
CA SER A 150 -6.66 -9.34 -16.66
C SER A 150 -6.61 -9.16 -18.18
N ALA A 151 -7.26 -8.13 -18.70
CA ALA A 151 -7.32 -7.78 -20.11
C ALA A 151 -6.13 -6.93 -20.59
N SER A 152 -5.34 -6.35 -19.68
CA SER A 152 -4.40 -5.26 -19.94
C SER A 152 -3.26 -5.57 -20.92
N ASN A 153 -2.96 -6.85 -21.16
CA ASN A 153 -1.89 -7.29 -22.06
C ASN A 153 -2.37 -7.66 -23.47
N ASN A 154 -3.66 -7.49 -23.78
CA ASN A 154 -4.27 -7.97 -25.01
C ASN A 154 -4.57 -6.81 -25.98
N GLN A 155 -4.18 -6.99 -27.23
CA GLN A 155 -4.42 -5.99 -28.29
C GLN A 155 -5.91 -5.75 -28.51
N VAL A 156 -6.73 -6.80 -28.44
CA VAL A 156 -8.19 -6.71 -28.61
C VAL A 156 -8.85 -5.81 -27.57
N PHE A 157 -8.35 -5.84 -26.32
CA PHE A 157 -8.83 -4.92 -25.28
C PHE A 157 -8.45 -3.46 -25.58
N ILE A 158 -7.26 -3.22 -26.10
CA ILE A 158 -6.86 -1.88 -26.55
C ILE A 158 -7.78 -1.38 -27.67
N ASP A 159 -8.13 -2.24 -28.61
CA ASP A 159 -9.01 -1.90 -29.73
C ASP A 159 -10.44 -1.65 -29.23
N PHE A 160 -10.91 -2.42 -28.24
CA PHE A 160 -12.18 -2.17 -27.55
C PHE A 160 -12.19 -0.80 -26.85
N LEU A 161 -11.14 -0.43 -26.12
CA LEU A 161 -11.02 0.89 -25.50
C LEU A 161 -11.01 2.01 -26.56
N ALA A 162 -10.38 1.76 -27.71
CA ALA A 162 -10.38 2.73 -28.82
C ALA A 162 -11.79 2.95 -29.39
N GLN A 163 -12.62 1.89 -29.45
CA GLN A 163 -14.02 2.01 -29.84
C GLN A 163 -14.85 2.76 -28.79
N LEU A 164 -14.69 2.46 -27.50
CA LEU A 164 -15.35 3.22 -26.42
C LEU A 164 -15.03 4.72 -26.54
N ARG A 165 -13.76 5.06 -26.77
CA ARG A 165 -13.34 6.43 -27.00
C ARG A 165 -14.01 7.05 -28.24
N ALA A 166 -14.07 6.32 -29.34
CA ALA A 166 -14.66 6.82 -30.59
C ALA A 166 -16.15 7.17 -30.42
N TYR A 167 -16.90 6.35 -29.66
CA TYR A 167 -18.29 6.61 -29.34
C TYR A 167 -18.44 7.74 -28.32
N TYR A 168 -17.61 7.83 -27.31
CA TYR A 168 -17.60 8.95 -26.38
C TYR A 168 -17.42 10.30 -27.07
N LEU A 169 -16.48 10.39 -28.01
CA LEU A 169 -16.25 11.62 -28.77
C LEU A 169 -17.41 11.99 -29.72
N LYS A 170 -18.31 11.08 -29.99
CA LYS A 170 -19.50 11.26 -30.82
C LYS A 170 -20.80 11.28 -30.02
N ARG A 171 -20.72 11.34 -28.68
CA ARG A 171 -21.89 11.20 -27.79
C ARG A 171 -23.04 12.19 -28.07
N ASP A 172 -22.72 13.38 -28.62
CA ASP A 172 -23.73 14.37 -29.02
C ASP A 172 -24.52 13.95 -30.27
N LYS A 173 -24.01 12.97 -31.04
CA LYS A 173 -24.60 12.55 -32.34
C LYS A 173 -25.06 11.09 -32.34
N ALA A 174 -24.56 10.28 -31.47
CA ALA A 174 -24.87 8.85 -31.38
C ALA A 174 -25.02 8.42 -29.91
N PRO A 175 -26.07 7.65 -29.58
CA PRO A 175 -26.24 7.10 -28.23
C PRO A 175 -25.02 6.27 -27.81
N THR A 176 -24.58 6.45 -26.58
CA THR A 176 -23.48 5.68 -25.96
C THR A 176 -23.70 5.59 -24.46
N PHE A 177 -22.84 4.87 -23.75
CA PHE A 177 -22.86 4.83 -22.30
C PHE A 177 -22.76 6.26 -21.73
N HIS A 178 -23.58 6.54 -20.72
CA HIS A 178 -23.54 7.81 -20.01
C HIS A 178 -22.19 7.98 -19.32
N SER A 179 -21.77 6.96 -18.56
CA SER A 179 -20.46 6.90 -17.92
C SER A 179 -19.86 5.50 -18.06
N VAL A 180 -18.53 5.42 -18.11
CA VAL A 180 -17.79 4.14 -18.09
C VAL A 180 -16.76 4.21 -16.98
N ILE A 181 -16.82 3.24 -16.06
CA ILE A 181 -15.97 3.13 -14.89
C ILE A 181 -15.14 1.85 -15.02
N LEU A 182 -13.84 2.00 -15.16
CA LEU A 182 -12.92 0.88 -15.16
C LEU A 182 -12.20 0.81 -13.82
N ALA A 183 -12.05 -0.39 -13.25
CA ALA A 183 -11.31 -0.58 -12.02
C ALA A 183 -10.17 -1.58 -12.20
N GLY A 184 -8.98 -1.20 -11.75
CA GLY A 184 -7.78 -2.00 -11.88
C GLY A 184 -6.61 -1.41 -11.11
N VAL A 185 -5.45 -2.05 -11.21
CA VAL A 185 -4.18 -1.56 -10.65
C VAL A 185 -3.41 -0.76 -11.68
N TYR A 186 -3.36 -1.27 -12.92
CA TYR A 186 -2.56 -0.66 -13.98
C TYR A 186 -3.17 0.66 -14.48
N ASP A 187 -2.30 1.60 -14.80
CA ASP A 187 -2.71 2.81 -15.52
C ASP A 187 -3.00 2.44 -16.99
N ILE A 188 -4.29 2.39 -17.31
CA ILE A 188 -4.78 2.05 -18.65
C ILE A 188 -4.25 3.03 -19.72
N LYS A 189 -3.89 4.25 -19.33
CA LYS A 189 -3.29 5.24 -20.25
C LYS A 189 -1.94 4.76 -20.80
N ASN A 190 -1.24 3.91 -20.08
CA ASN A 190 0.12 3.43 -20.41
C ASN A 190 0.16 1.99 -20.97
N LEU A 191 -0.98 1.33 -21.22
CA LEU A 191 -1.03 -0.08 -21.65
C LEU A 191 -0.28 -0.36 -22.96
N LYS A 192 -0.30 0.54 -23.95
CA LYS A 192 0.37 0.34 -25.24
C LYS A 192 1.89 0.17 -25.11
N MET A 193 2.52 0.86 -24.18
CA MET A 193 3.96 0.74 -23.93
C MET A 193 4.37 -0.65 -23.45
N LYS A 194 3.47 -1.37 -22.82
CA LYS A 194 3.71 -2.72 -22.30
C LYS A 194 3.62 -3.78 -23.38
N ILE A 195 2.72 -3.61 -24.37
CA ILE A 195 2.46 -4.60 -25.42
C ILE A 195 3.46 -4.47 -26.58
N ARG A 196 3.92 -3.25 -26.88
CA ARG A 196 4.85 -2.95 -27.99
C ARG A 196 5.95 -2.00 -27.54
N PRO A 197 7.01 -2.49 -26.89
CA PRO A 197 8.13 -1.66 -26.43
C PRO A 197 8.83 -0.92 -27.56
N ASP A 198 8.86 -1.52 -28.77
CA ASP A 198 9.58 -0.97 -29.94
C ASP A 198 8.76 0.05 -30.75
N ALA A 199 7.48 0.21 -30.46
CA ALA A 199 6.61 1.19 -31.13
C ALA A 199 6.71 2.59 -30.49
N ALA A 200 7.93 3.08 -30.31
CA ALA A 200 8.25 4.32 -29.59
C ALA A 200 7.64 5.63 -30.15
N HIS A 201 6.87 5.57 -31.23
CA HIS A 201 6.38 6.77 -31.92
C HIS A 201 4.85 6.95 -31.95
N GLN A 202 4.06 6.09 -31.29
CA GLN A 202 2.60 6.29 -31.19
C GLN A 202 2.16 6.49 -29.74
N TYR A 203 2.38 7.69 -29.22
CA TYR A 203 2.11 8.11 -27.84
C TYR A 203 0.64 8.32 -27.47
N ASN A 204 -0.31 8.09 -28.38
CA ASN A 204 -1.71 8.31 -28.07
C ASN A 204 -2.36 7.08 -27.43
N SER A 205 -2.49 7.09 -26.10
CA SER A 205 -3.33 6.13 -25.38
C SER A 205 -4.76 6.15 -25.92
N PRO A 206 -5.40 5.00 -26.16
CA PRO A 206 -6.81 4.95 -26.53
C PRO A 206 -7.72 5.48 -25.42
N TRP A 207 -7.22 5.63 -24.20
CA TRP A 207 -7.96 6.04 -23.01
C TRP A 207 -7.63 7.45 -22.50
N ASN A 208 -7.09 8.31 -23.35
CA ASN A 208 -6.75 9.70 -22.99
C ASN A 208 -7.97 10.60 -22.74
N ILE A 209 -9.19 10.09 -22.94
CA ILE A 209 -10.47 10.75 -22.60
C ILE A 209 -10.83 10.58 -21.12
N ALA A 210 -10.17 9.66 -20.41
CA ALA A 210 -10.51 9.38 -19.03
C ALA A 210 -10.24 10.57 -18.12
N ALA A 211 -11.24 10.96 -17.34
CA ALA A 211 -11.08 11.93 -16.27
C ALA A 211 -10.07 11.39 -15.23
N ASN A 212 -9.33 12.29 -14.61
CA ASN A 212 -8.38 11.93 -13.55
C ASN A 212 -9.15 11.63 -12.26
N PHE A 213 -9.02 10.42 -11.74
CA PHE A 213 -9.66 10.00 -10.49
C PHE A 213 -8.81 10.42 -9.29
N ASP A 214 -9.25 11.43 -8.57
CA ASP A 214 -8.54 12.04 -7.44
C ASP A 214 -9.22 11.84 -6.08
N ILE A 215 -10.23 10.96 -6.01
CA ILE A 215 -10.90 10.65 -4.75
C ILE A 215 -10.02 9.72 -3.92
N GLU A 216 -9.79 10.15 -2.65
CA GLU A 216 -9.03 9.34 -1.70
C GLU A 216 -9.82 8.10 -1.28
N MET A 217 -9.16 6.94 -1.33
CA MET A 217 -9.74 5.66 -0.97
C MET A 217 -9.17 5.08 0.32
N SER A 218 -8.07 5.62 0.86
CA SER A 218 -7.58 5.28 2.19
C SER A 218 -8.58 5.72 3.27
N PHE A 219 -8.54 5.07 4.40
CA PHE A 219 -9.41 5.41 5.53
C PHE A 219 -8.77 6.51 6.37
N SER A 220 -9.51 7.53 6.75
CA SER A 220 -9.06 8.48 7.76
C SER A 220 -9.15 7.88 9.16
N THR A 221 -8.52 8.52 10.14
CA THR A 221 -8.62 8.12 11.55
C THR A 221 -10.07 8.14 12.03
N GLU A 222 -10.86 9.14 11.61
CA GLU A 222 -12.27 9.29 11.94
C GLU A 222 -13.11 8.15 11.33
N GLN A 223 -12.82 7.76 10.08
CA GLN A 223 -13.49 6.64 9.44
C GLN A 223 -13.16 5.30 10.13
N ILE A 224 -11.91 5.10 10.55
CA ILE A 224 -11.56 3.93 11.36
C ILE A 224 -12.29 3.96 12.69
N ALA A 225 -12.38 5.11 13.36
CA ALA A 225 -13.10 5.26 14.60
C ALA A 225 -14.58 4.90 14.45
N THR A 226 -15.28 5.37 13.39
CA THR A 226 -16.71 5.02 13.16
C THR A 226 -16.91 3.52 12.94
N MET A 227 -15.98 2.83 12.26
CA MET A 227 -16.02 1.38 12.11
C MET A 227 -15.87 0.66 13.48
N LEU A 228 -14.97 1.16 14.34
CA LEU A 228 -14.76 0.63 15.69
C LEU A 228 -15.93 0.94 16.63
N GLU A 229 -16.62 2.08 16.47
CA GLU A 229 -17.85 2.40 17.20
C GLU A 229 -18.95 1.37 16.94
N GLU A 230 -19.12 0.94 15.66
CA GLU A 230 -20.06 -0.12 15.32
C GLU A 230 -19.68 -1.46 15.96
N TYR A 231 -18.38 -1.77 16.00
CA TYR A 231 -17.88 -2.97 16.66
C TYR A 231 -18.11 -2.91 18.19
N GLU A 232 -17.77 -1.78 18.80
CA GLU A 232 -17.94 -1.56 20.25
C GLU A 232 -19.40 -1.65 20.69
N ALA A 233 -20.33 -1.14 19.87
CA ALA A 233 -21.77 -1.25 20.14
C ALA A 233 -22.26 -2.71 20.19
N ASP A 234 -21.66 -3.61 19.42
CA ASP A 234 -22.03 -5.03 19.39
C ASP A 234 -21.28 -5.87 20.45
N HIS A 235 -20.07 -5.46 20.86
CA HIS A 235 -19.15 -6.31 21.65
C HIS A 235 -18.86 -5.79 23.06
N HIS A 236 -19.05 -4.50 23.33
CA HIS A 236 -18.86 -3.86 24.65
C HIS A 236 -17.47 -4.14 25.27
N THR A 237 -16.40 -3.93 24.48
CA THR A 237 -15.03 -4.23 24.90
C THR A 237 -14.47 -3.21 25.90
N GLY A 238 -15.02 -1.99 25.96
CA GLY A 238 -14.51 -0.88 26.74
C GLY A 238 -13.27 -0.22 26.18
N MET A 239 -12.98 -0.40 24.86
CA MET A 239 -11.80 0.19 24.23
C MET A 239 -11.87 1.72 24.14
N ASP A 240 -10.73 2.39 24.23
CA ASP A 240 -10.58 3.78 23.80
C ASP A 240 -10.49 3.84 22.26
N ILE A 241 -11.66 4.00 21.62
CA ILE A 241 -11.83 3.98 20.17
C ILE A 241 -10.90 4.99 19.48
N GLN A 242 -10.76 6.20 20.01
CA GLN A 242 -9.95 7.24 19.38
C GLN A 242 -8.47 6.92 19.44
N THR A 243 -7.99 6.39 20.55
CA THR A 243 -6.60 5.94 20.69
C THR A 243 -6.31 4.76 19.76
N ILE A 244 -7.20 3.75 19.73
CA ILE A 244 -7.00 2.57 18.86
C ILE A 244 -7.07 2.94 17.37
N ALA A 245 -8.00 3.80 16.97
CA ALA A 245 -8.08 4.28 15.58
C ALA A 245 -6.79 5.00 15.14
N LYS A 246 -6.22 5.84 16.01
CA LYS A 246 -4.95 6.54 15.75
C LYS A 246 -3.78 5.56 15.65
N GLU A 247 -3.70 4.56 16.52
CA GLU A 247 -2.66 3.53 16.47
C GLU A 247 -2.74 2.71 15.19
N ILE A 248 -3.93 2.24 14.80
CA ILE A 248 -4.12 1.51 13.54
C ILE A 248 -3.74 2.39 12.35
N TYR A 249 -4.15 3.66 12.34
CA TYR A 249 -3.80 4.59 11.27
C TYR A 249 -2.30 4.84 11.19
N ALA A 250 -1.60 4.97 12.32
CA ALA A 250 -0.15 5.18 12.37
C ALA A 250 0.63 4.06 11.68
N TYR A 251 0.19 2.80 11.75
CA TYR A 251 0.81 1.69 11.05
C TYR A 251 0.37 1.57 9.59
N THR A 252 -0.89 1.85 9.29
CA THR A 252 -1.51 1.51 8.00
C THR A 252 -1.64 2.68 7.04
N SER A 253 -1.53 3.92 7.53
CA SER A 253 -1.94 5.15 6.81
C SER A 253 -3.33 4.98 6.16
N GLY A 254 -4.22 4.23 6.82
CA GLY A 254 -5.57 3.96 6.36
C GLY A 254 -5.69 2.97 5.19
N TYR A 255 -4.67 2.19 4.88
CA TYR A 255 -4.72 1.18 3.80
C TYR A 255 -5.80 0.13 4.13
N PRO A 256 -6.88 0.01 3.32
CA PRO A 256 -8.11 -0.68 3.72
C PRO A 256 -7.92 -2.10 4.25
N VAL A 257 -7.21 -2.97 3.49
CA VAL A 257 -7.02 -4.36 3.93
C VAL A 257 -6.13 -4.45 5.17
N LEU A 258 -5.14 -3.57 5.34
CA LEU A 258 -4.29 -3.58 6.53
C LEU A 258 -5.07 -3.18 7.78
N VAL A 259 -5.94 -2.18 7.68
CA VAL A 259 -6.85 -1.80 8.76
C VAL A 259 -7.73 -2.98 9.16
N SER A 260 -8.41 -3.59 8.18
CA SER A 260 -9.28 -4.75 8.42
C SER A 260 -8.51 -5.97 8.96
N SER A 261 -7.27 -6.20 8.50
CA SER A 261 -6.42 -7.31 8.98
C SER A 261 -6.03 -7.14 10.44
N ILE A 262 -5.66 -5.94 10.86
CA ILE A 262 -5.35 -5.65 12.26
C ILE A 262 -6.58 -5.90 13.14
N CYS A 263 -7.73 -5.32 12.76
CA CYS A 263 -8.98 -5.50 13.50
C CYS A 263 -9.41 -6.96 13.57
N LYS A 264 -9.31 -7.69 12.45
CA LYS A 264 -9.62 -9.12 12.39
C LYS A 264 -8.71 -9.95 13.31
N TYR A 265 -7.41 -9.70 13.29
CA TYR A 265 -6.47 -10.41 14.14
C TYR A 265 -6.74 -10.17 15.63
N ILE A 266 -7.03 -8.92 16.01
CA ILE A 266 -7.39 -8.56 17.37
C ILE A 266 -8.66 -9.30 17.80
N ASP A 267 -9.72 -9.26 16.99
CA ASP A 267 -11.03 -9.88 17.29
C ASP A 267 -10.95 -11.42 17.39
N GLU A 268 -10.22 -12.07 16.47
CA GLU A 268 -10.25 -13.53 16.35
C GLU A 268 -9.13 -14.24 17.12
N THR A 269 -8.02 -13.54 17.45
CA THR A 269 -6.80 -14.22 17.95
C THR A 269 -6.37 -13.75 19.33
N LEU A 270 -6.56 -12.48 19.69
CA LEU A 270 -6.10 -11.97 20.98
C LEU A 270 -7.10 -12.22 22.09
N ALA A 271 -6.58 -12.51 23.31
CA ALA A 271 -7.43 -12.67 24.48
C ALA A 271 -8.13 -11.35 24.85
N ALA A 272 -9.41 -11.41 25.20
CA ALA A 272 -10.31 -10.26 25.38
C ALA A 272 -9.77 -9.14 26.30
N GLN A 273 -9.04 -9.49 27.37
CA GLN A 273 -8.58 -8.51 28.38
C GLN A 273 -7.51 -7.53 27.89
N GLN A 274 -6.80 -7.81 26.81
CA GLN A 274 -5.73 -6.95 26.26
C GLN A 274 -5.85 -6.68 24.76
N ALA A 275 -6.90 -7.20 24.14
CA ALA A 275 -7.06 -7.22 22.70
C ALA A 275 -7.07 -5.80 22.10
N TRP A 276 -8.01 -4.97 22.52
CA TRP A 276 -8.19 -3.61 21.98
C TRP A 276 -7.39 -2.57 22.77
N SER A 277 -6.07 -2.63 22.61
CA SER A 277 -5.09 -1.72 23.22
C SER A 277 -3.97 -1.41 22.23
N ALA A 278 -3.15 -0.39 22.48
CA ALA A 278 -1.97 -0.09 21.67
C ALA A 278 -1.02 -1.31 21.58
N LYS A 279 -0.89 -2.07 22.67
CA LYS A 279 -0.13 -3.32 22.69
C LYS A 279 -0.76 -4.37 21.78
N GLY A 280 -2.08 -4.56 21.82
CA GLY A 280 -2.79 -5.49 20.95
C GLY A 280 -2.66 -5.13 19.46
N VAL A 281 -2.73 -3.84 19.11
CA VAL A 281 -2.45 -3.36 17.75
C VAL A 281 -1.03 -3.71 17.33
N SER A 282 -0.03 -3.46 18.18
CA SER A 282 1.37 -3.80 17.90
C SER A 282 1.57 -5.32 17.72
N GLU A 283 0.93 -6.16 18.54
CA GLU A 283 0.98 -7.62 18.40
C GLU A 283 0.34 -8.09 17.09
N ALA A 284 -0.81 -7.54 16.71
CA ALA A 284 -1.46 -7.83 15.44
C ALA A 284 -0.56 -7.47 14.25
N VAL A 285 0.05 -6.28 14.26
CA VAL A 285 1.00 -5.85 13.23
C VAL A 285 2.18 -6.83 13.12
N LYS A 286 2.77 -7.24 14.24
CA LYS A 286 3.88 -8.21 14.27
C LYS A 286 3.50 -9.56 13.67
N ALA A 287 2.30 -10.04 13.96
CA ALA A 287 1.80 -11.30 13.43
C ALA A 287 1.57 -11.21 11.91
N ILE A 288 0.86 -10.18 11.45
CA ILE A 288 0.56 -9.96 10.03
C ILE A 288 1.85 -9.83 9.19
N LEU A 289 2.87 -9.15 9.71
CA LEU A 289 4.15 -9.00 9.00
C LEU A 289 4.92 -10.32 8.83
N LYS A 290 4.68 -11.33 9.69
CA LYS A 290 5.28 -12.67 9.57
C LYS A 290 4.55 -13.55 8.55
N GLU A 291 3.29 -13.25 8.25
CA GLU A 291 2.50 -13.99 7.30
C GLU A 291 2.88 -13.69 5.85
N SER A 292 2.69 -14.68 4.97
CA SER A 292 2.69 -14.49 3.53
C SER A 292 1.27 -14.11 3.11
N THR A 293 1.06 -12.82 2.83
CA THR A 293 -0.24 -12.32 2.35
C THR A 293 -0.16 -11.96 0.88
N PRO A 294 -1.26 -12.06 0.10
CA PRO A 294 -1.27 -11.69 -1.31
C PRO A 294 -0.78 -10.26 -1.57
N LEU A 295 -0.99 -9.35 -0.61
CA LEU A 295 -0.51 -7.97 -0.69
C LEU A 295 1.02 -7.90 -0.63
N PHE A 296 1.63 -8.56 0.36
CA PHE A 296 3.08 -8.56 0.53
C PHE A 296 3.80 -9.37 -0.55
N GLU A 297 3.22 -10.50 -0.97
CA GLU A 297 3.73 -11.28 -2.11
C GLU A 297 3.74 -10.45 -3.39
N SER A 298 2.65 -9.73 -3.66
CA SER A 298 2.58 -8.82 -4.81
C SER A 298 3.64 -7.73 -4.72
N MET A 299 3.86 -7.14 -3.54
CA MET A 299 4.88 -6.11 -3.32
C MET A 299 6.29 -6.64 -3.63
N VAL A 300 6.66 -7.78 -3.04
CA VAL A 300 7.99 -8.39 -3.28
C VAL A 300 8.18 -8.74 -4.76
N LYS A 301 7.17 -9.33 -5.40
CA LYS A 301 7.21 -9.66 -6.83
C LYS A 301 7.43 -8.44 -7.71
N GLN A 302 6.78 -7.30 -7.41
CA GLN A 302 7.00 -6.07 -8.18
C GLN A 302 8.41 -5.51 -8.00
N LEU A 303 8.98 -5.58 -6.81
CA LEU A 303 10.36 -5.17 -6.57
C LEU A 303 11.37 -6.06 -7.33
N ASP A 304 11.10 -7.36 -7.40
CA ASP A 304 11.95 -8.28 -8.18
C ASP A 304 11.84 -8.03 -9.70
N LEU A 305 10.67 -7.57 -10.18
CA LEU A 305 10.45 -7.23 -11.60
C LEU A 305 11.01 -5.84 -11.99
N TYR A 306 11.02 -4.88 -11.07
CA TYR A 306 11.42 -3.50 -11.33
C TYR A 306 12.62 -3.11 -10.47
N GLN A 307 13.81 -3.42 -10.98
CA GLN A 307 15.07 -3.21 -10.26
C GLN A 307 15.27 -1.74 -9.85
N ASP A 308 14.95 -0.77 -10.74
CA ASP A 308 15.06 0.66 -10.45
C ASP A 308 14.17 1.08 -9.25
N LEU A 309 12.97 0.49 -9.14
CA LEU A 309 12.07 0.71 -8.01
C LEU A 309 12.66 0.11 -6.72
N ASN A 310 13.21 -1.09 -6.80
CA ASN A 310 13.85 -1.77 -5.69
C ASN A 310 15.02 -0.94 -5.14
N GLU A 311 15.93 -0.50 -5.99
CA GLU A 311 17.10 0.31 -5.63
C GLU A 311 16.69 1.67 -5.03
N MET A 312 15.67 2.31 -5.61
CA MET A 312 15.13 3.56 -5.09
C MET A 312 14.57 3.41 -3.68
N ILE A 313 13.73 2.38 -3.44
CA ILE A 313 13.16 2.11 -2.12
C ILE A 313 14.27 1.74 -1.12
N GLU A 314 15.23 0.93 -1.54
CA GLU A 314 16.38 0.58 -0.71
C GLU A 314 17.17 1.84 -0.29
N SER A 315 17.38 2.77 -1.22
CA SER A 315 18.08 4.03 -0.93
C SER A 315 17.31 4.92 0.04
N ILE A 316 15.99 4.97 -0.07
CA ILE A 316 15.14 5.72 0.88
C ILE A 316 15.22 5.09 2.28
N LEU A 317 15.08 3.77 2.38
CA LEU A 317 15.00 3.06 3.66
C LEU A 317 16.34 2.95 4.38
N TYR A 318 17.45 2.69 3.67
CA TYR A 318 18.76 2.54 4.29
C TYR A 318 19.53 3.86 4.40
N ARG A 319 19.50 4.68 3.33
CA ARG A 319 20.31 5.91 3.28
C ARG A 319 19.53 7.14 3.69
N GLY A 320 18.19 7.03 3.83
CA GLY A 320 17.31 8.16 4.11
C GLY A 320 17.31 9.21 2.98
N ASN A 321 17.60 8.78 1.75
CA ASN A 321 17.63 9.69 0.60
C ASN A 321 16.29 10.36 0.39
N ARG A 322 16.34 11.68 0.17
CA ARG A 322 15.17 12.49 -0.16
C ARG A 322 15.07 12.61 -1.68
N ILE A 323 14.07 11.96 -2.24
CA ILE A 323 13.85 11.94 -3.69
C ILE A 323 12.62 12.82 -3.97
N PRO A 324 12.74 13.87 -4.81
CA PRO A 324 11.58 14.65 -5.25
C PRO A 324 10.53 13.75 -5.89
N PHE A 325 9.25 14.05 -5.63
CA PHE A 325 8.16 13.26 -6.18
C PHE A 325 7.78 13.75 -7.57
N GLU A 326 8.22 13.03 -8.60
CA GLU A 326 7.88 13.30 -10.00
C GLU A 326 7.19 12.07 -10.60
N VAL A 327 5.90 12.20 -10.88
CA VAL A 327 5.06 11.07 -11.31
C VAL A 327 5.46 10.50 -12.68
N ASP A 328 6.13 11.29 -13.52
CA ASP A 328 6.59 10.86 -14.83
C ASP A 328 7.89 10.02 -14.76
N VAL A 329 8.53 9.98 -13.60
CA VAL A 329 9.71 9.12 -13.37
C VAL A 329 9.24 7.69 -13.14
N LYS A 330 9.65 6.78 -14.03
CA LYS A 330 9.16 5.39 -14.11
C LYS A 330 9.09 4.65 -12.77
N PRO A 331 10.14 4.54 -11.93
CA PRO A 331 10.05 3.84 -10.65
C PRO A 331 9.06 4.50 -9.67
N ILE A 332 8.93 5.83 -9.68
CA ILE A 332 7.96 6.56 -8.85
C ILE A 332 6.54 6.26 -9.29
N ASN A 333 6.30 6.31 -10.61
CA ASN A 333 4.99 5.99 -11.20
C ASN A 333 4.56 4.56 -10.85
N ILE A 334 5.46 3.58 -11.03
CA ILE A 334 5.21 2.17 -10.70
C ILE A 334 4.90 2.00 -9.22
N GLY A 335 5.71 2.56 -8.33
CA GLY A 335 5.49 2.45 -6.89
C GLY A 335 4.19 3.11 -6.42
N LYS A 336 3.82 4.26 -7.00
CA LYS A 336 2.52 4.92 -6.77
C LYS A 336 1.35 4.07 -7.27
N MET A 337 1.45 3.55 -8.49
CA MET A 337 0.42 2.74 -9.14
C MET A 337 0.08 1.48 -8.33
N PHE A 338 1.09 0.78 -7.82
CA PHE A 338 0.88 -0.37 -6.94
C PHE A 338 0.51 -0.01 -5.50
N GLY A 339 0.53 1.27 -5.14
CA GLY A 339 0.22 1.74 -3.79
C GLY A 339 1.34 1.54 -2.78
N PHE A 340 2.59 1.34 -3.22
CA PHE A 340 3.76 1.17 -2.36
C PHE A 340 4.40 2.50 -1.96
N LEU A 341 4.23 3.52 -2.81
CA LEU A 341 4.77 4.85 -2.62
C LEU A 341 3.65 5.90 -2.57
N LYS A 342 3.92 6.96 -1.84
CA LYS A 342 3.10 8.17 -1.76
C LYS A 342 3.97 9.41 -1.80
N GLU A 343 3.33 10.55 -2.09
CA GLU A 343 3.93 11.85 -1.92
C GLU A 343 3.77 12.35 -0.49
N VAL A 344 4.85 12.84 0.09
CA VAL A 344 4.85 13.53 1.39
C VAL A 344 5.73 14.77 1.27
N ASN A 345 5.15 15.94 1.39
CA ASN A 345 5.85 17.23 1.30
C ASN A 345 6.75 17.35 0.03
N GLY A 346 6.23 16.93 -1.13
CA GLY A 346 6.95 16.98 -2.40
C GLY A 346 8.03 15.89 -2.56
N GLN A 347 8.08 14.91 -1.67
CA GLN A 347 9.09 13.84 -1.68
C GLN A 347 8.44 12.46 -1.76
N VAL A 348 9.19 11.50 -2.31
CA VAL A 348 8.81 10.09 -2.34
C VAL A 348 8.94 9.50 -0.93
N ALA A 349 7.88 8.86 -0.47
CA ALA A 349 7.86 8.09 0.76
C ALA A 349 7.20 6.72 0.54
N VAL A 350 7.56 5.73 1.34
CA VAL A 350 6.83 4.46 1.40
C VAL A 350 5.43 4.71 1.93
N ALA A 351 4.43 4.05 1.36
CA ALA A 351 3.03 4.42 1.56
C ALA A 351 2.55 4.31 3.02
N ASN A 352 3.07 3.35 3.79
CA ASN A 352 2.74 3.17 5.18
C ASN A 352 3.84 2.45 5.95
N ARG A 353 3.77 2.52 7.28
CA ARG A 353 4.77 1.92 8.18
C ARG A 353 4.85 0.40 8.08
N MET A 354 3.74 -0.30 7.87
CA MET A 354 3.78 -1.76 7.69
C MET A 354 4.55 -2.17 6.44
N PHE A 355 4.43 -1.41 5.34
CA PHE A 355 5.25 -1.64 4.15
C PHE A 355 6.72 -1.36 4.40
N GLU A 356 7.06 -0.27 5.10
CA GLU A 356 8.46 0.01 5.49
C GLU A 356 9.05 -1.15 6.29
N MET A 357 8.33 -1.63 7.32
CA MET A 357 8.78 -2.74 8.17
C MET A 357 8.97 -4.03 7.36
N LYS A 358 8.02 -4.36 6.46
CA LYS A 358 8.10 -5.56 5.62
C LYS A 358 9.27 -5.49 4.63
N LEU A 359 9.43 -4.35 3.97
CA LEU A 359 10.51 -4.10 3.01
C LEU A 359 11.88 -4.17 3.67
N LEU A 360 12.06 -3.48 4.78
CA LEU A 360 13.29 -3.54 5.57
C LEU A 360 13.61 -4.97 5.99
N SER A 361 12.63 -5.69 6.55
CA SER A 361 12.83 -7.08 6.93
C SER A 361 13.23 -7.95 5.74
N THR A 362 12.61 -7.74 4.58
CA THR A 362 12.91 -8.49 3.34
C THR A 362 14.33 -8.18 2.84
N PHE A 363 14.70 -6.90 2.75
CA PHE A 363 16.02 -6.48 2.28
C PHE A 363 17.13 -6.97 3.20
N ILE A 364 16.96 -6.83 4.52
CA ILE A 364 17.94 -7.30 5.50
C ILE A 364 18.07 -8.82 5.46
N THR A 365 16.97 -9.54 5.29
CA THR A 365 17.04 -11.01 5.17
C THR A 365 17.77 -11.44 3.90
N LYS A 366 17.48 -10.79 2.74
CA LYS A 366 18.22 -11.04 1.49
C LYS A 366 19.71 -10.78 1.65
N GLU A 367 20.08 -9.74 2.38
CA GLU A 367 21.48 -9.38 2.62
C GLU A 367 22.16 -10.30 3.66
N ALA A 368 21.44 -10.66 4.72
CA ALA A 368 21.91 -11.58 5.75
C ALA A 368 22.32 -12.95 5.17
N LEU A 369 21.58 -13.44 4.17
CA LEU A 369 21.93 -14.68 3.47
C LEU A 369 23.28 -14.62 2.73
N LYS A 370 23.80 -13.41 2.47
CA LYS A 370 25.07 -13.16 1.75
C LYS A 370 26.19 -12.70 2.66
N SER A 371 25.91 -12.31 3.91
CA SER A 371 26.84 -11.62 4.80
C SER A 371 27.40 -12.52 5.89
N GLU A 372 28.72 -12.42 6.12
CA GLU A 372 29.40 -13.06 7.27
C GLU A 372 29.04 -12.39 8.59
N SER A 373 28.85 -11.06 8.60
CA SER A 373 28.47 -10.28 9.79
C SER A 373 27.20 -10.76 10.47
N TYR A 374 26.26 -11.34 9.72
CA TYR A 374 25.04 -11.93 10.27
C TYR A 374 25.31 -13.19 11.10
N ARG A 375 26.29 -14.00 10.68
CA ARG A 375 26.67 -15.23 11.37
C ARG A 375 27.34 -14.92 12.70
N ASP A 376 28.25 -13.95 12.73
CA ASP A 376 28.97 -13.56 13.95
C ASP A 376 28.03 -13.03 15.05
N ALA A 377 27.01 -12.23 14.66
CA ALA A 377 26.01 -11.75 15.60
C ALA A 377 25.13 -12.91 16.16
N HIS A 378 24.83 -13.90 15.34
CA HIS A 378 24.03 -15.06 15.75
C HIS A 378 24.77 -15.94 16.78
N ASP A 379 26.06 -16.15 16.60
CA ASP A 379 26.86 -17.04 17.48
C ASP A 379 27.03 -16.49 18.91
N HIS A 380 26.77 -15.18 19.08
CA HIS A 380 26.94 -14.49 20.37
C HIS A 380 25.63 -13.93 20.96
N MET A 381 24.46 -14.36 20.48
CA MET A 381 23.16 -13.80 20.88
C MET A 381 22.89 -13.76 22.39
N ASN A 382 23.22 -14.81 23.11
CA ASN A 382 22.87 -14.94 24.53
C ASN A 382 23.53 -13.86 25.43
N GLN A 383 24.61 -13.24 25.00
CA GLN A 383 25.29 -12.20 25.78
C GLN A 383 24.60 -10.84 25.75
N PHE A 384 23.61 -10.64 24.87
CA PHE A 384 22.89 -9.36 24.70
C PHE A 384 21.64 -9.26 25.55
N PHE A 385 21.35 -10.29 26.36
CA PHE A 385 20.17 -10.30 27.22
C PHE A 385 20.57 -10.20 28.69
N ARG A 386 19.75 -9.47 29.44
CA ARG A 386 19.81 -9.42 30.89
C ARG A 386 19.29 -10.74 31.48
N GLU A 387 19.50 -10.97 32.77
CA GLU A 387 19.00 -12.16 33.48
C GLU A 387 17.46 -12.31 33.40
N ASP A 388 16.73 -11.20 33.27
CA ASP A 388 15.29 -11.18 33.10
C ASP A 388 14.81 -11.40 31.64
N GLY A 389 15.73 -11.71 30.72
CA GLY A 389 15.47 -11.97 29.30
C GLY A 389 15.25 -10.71 28.47
N ARG A 390 15.37 -9.51 29.05
CA ARG A 390 15.25 -8.23 28.33
C ARG A 390 16.54 -7.90 27.59
N LEU A 391 16.40 -7.14 26.50
CA LEU A 391 17.54 -6.73 25.68
C LEU A 391 18.42 -5.71 26.44
N ASP A 392 19.73 -5.95 26.48
CA ASP A 392 20.72 -4.97 26.92
C ASP A 392 21.27 -4.22 25.71
N MET A 393 20.59 -3.14 25.32
CA MET A 393 20.97 -2.33 24.17
C MET A 393 22.35 -1.67 24.33
N LYS A 394 22.76 -1.30 25.55
CA LYS A 394 24.10 -0.74 25.80
C LYS A 394 25.17 -1.77 25.46
N ARG A 395 25.02 -2.99 25.97
CA ARG A 395 25.95 -4.08 25.71
C ARG A 395 25.98 -4.49 24.24
N LEU A 396 24.82 -4.44 23.56
CA LEU A 396 24.75 -4.68 22.12
C LEU A 396 25.57 -3.61 21.36
N LEU A 397 25.44 -2.33 21.70
CA LEU A 397 26.23 -1.26 21.09
C LEU A 397 27.73 -1.41 21.40
N GLU A 398 28.12 -1.75 22.62
CA GLU A 398 29.52 -2.01 22.99
C GLU A 398 30.15 -3.09 22.10
N LYS A 399 29.43 -4.18 21.87
CA LYS A 399 29.90 -5.28 21.01
C LYS A 399 29.86 -4.91 19.52
N PHE A 400 28.85 -4.17 19.10
CA PHE A 400 28.80 -3.65 17.72
C PHE A 400 30.00 -2.74 17.42
N VAL A 401 30.40 -1.87 18.34
CA VAL A 401 31.58 -1.00 18.19
C VAL A 401 32.83 -1.84 17.92
N VAL A 402 33.06 -2.89 18.71
CA VAL A 402 34.21 -3.79 18.52
C VAL A 402 34.14 -4.47 17.16
N HIS A 403 33.03 -5.14 16.88
CA HIS A 403 32.82 -5.87 15.61
C HIS A 403 32.98 -4.95 14.39
N PHE A 404 32.37 -3.76 14.43
CA PHE A 404 32.43 -2.81 13.33
C PHE A 404 33.86 -2.32 13.07
N ASN A 405 34.62 -2.03 14.14
CA ASN A 405 36.00 -1.60 14.02
C ASN A 405 36.90 -2.70 13.46
N ASP A 406 36.72 -3.95 13.89
CA ASP A 406 37.49 -5.10 13.41
C ASP A 406 37.24 -5.40 11.92
N VAL A 407 35.99 -5.29 11.48
CA VAL A 407 35.60 -5.64 10.10
C VAL A 407 35.74 -4.46 9.12
N TYR A 408 35.43 -3.24 9.58
CA TYR A 408 35.28 -2.07 8.69
C TYR A 408 36.18 -0.88 9.05
N GLY A 409 36.99 -0.94 10.09
CA GLY A 409 37.79 0.17 10.58
C GLY A 409 38.78 0.80 9.58
N GLY A 410 39.03 0.13 8.43
CA GLY A 410 39.87 0.65 7.34
C GLY A 410 39.08 1.19 6.12
N ARG A 411 37.74 1.25 6.18
CA ARG A 411 36.93 1.72 5.07
C ARG A 411 36.82 3.25 5.05
N ASP A 412 36.49 3.81 3.87
CA ASP A 412 36.33 5.25 3.70
C ASP A 412 34.97 5.78 4.23
N MET A 413 34.89 7.09 4.39
CA MET A 413 33.71 7.79 4.90
C MET A 413 32.47 7.55 4.02
N LYS A 414 32.63 7.59 2.70
CA LYS A 414 31.52 7.44 1.76
C LYS A 414 30.88 6.06 1.85
N PHE A 415 31.69 5.03 1.99
CA PHE A 415 31.20 3.66 2.16
C PHE A 415 30.33 3.52 3.44
N ILE A 416 30.74 4.14 4.52
CA ILE A 416 30.04 4.02 5.80
C ILE A 416 28.80 4.94 5.87
N GLU A 417 28.86 6.13 5.25
CA GLU A 417 27.69 7.01 5.11
C GLU A 417 26.56 6.27 4.36
N ASP A 418 26.92 5.51 3.33
CA ASP A 418 25.99 4.74 2.53
C ASP A 418 25.46 3.48 3.23
N TYR A 419 26.26 2.85 4.07
CA TYR A 419 25.98 1.49 4.57
C TYR A 419 25.96 1.36 6.11
N GLY A 420 26.33 2.36 6.87
CA GLY A 420 26.45 2.27 8.34
C GLY A 420 25.16 1.81 9.01
N ARG A 421 24.01 2.38 8.62
CA ARG A 421 22.69 1.94 9.11
C ARG A 421 22.42 0.49 8.75
N LYS A 422 22.71 0.09 7.52
CA LYS A 422 22.55 -1.28 7.03
C LYS A 422 23.34 -2.27 7.88
N PHE A 423 24.60 -1.99 8.17
CA PHE A 423 25.44 -2.85 9.01
C PHE A 423 24.91 -2.98 10.43
N PHE A 424 24.47 -1.88 11.03
CA PHE A 424 23.86 -1.94 12.36
C PHE A 424 22.58 -2.79 12.38
N LEU A 425 21.71 -2.62 11.39
CA LEU A 425 20.48 -3.41 11.27
C LEU A 425 20.76 -4.90 11.02
N LEU A 426 21.77 -5.22 10.20
CA LEU A 426 22.22 -6.60 10.00
C LEU A 426 22.74 -7.24 11.28
N TYR A 427 23.48 -6.49 12.11
CA TYR A 427 23.97 -6.95 13.40
C TYR A 427 22.84 -7.11 14.43
N LEU A 428 21.89 -6.18 14.44
CA LEU A 428 20.75 -6.18 15.35
C LEU A 428 19.73 -7.29 15.06
N LYS A 429 19.45 -7.57 13.78
CA LYS A 429 18.37 -8.47 13.34
C LYS A 429 18.42 -9.86 13.96
N PRO A 430 19.54 -10.61 13.97
CA PRO A 430 19.59 -11.93 14.59
C PRO A 430 19.29 -11.86 16.08
N VAL A 431 19.73 -10.81 16.77
CA VAL A 431 19.55 -10.66 18.24
C VAL A 431 18.07 -10.52 18.62
N ILE A 432 17.29 -9.74 17.84
CA ILE A 432 15.87 -9.48 18.13
C ILE A 432 14.92 -10.42 17.38
N ASN A 433 15.43 -11.29 16.51
CA ASN A 433 14.63 -12.13 15.63
C ASN A 433 13.70 -13.07 16.43
N GLY A 434 12.42 -13.07 16.07
CA GLY A 434 11.39 -13.90 16.72
C GLY A 434 10.70 -13.26 17.93
N THR A 435 11.33 -12.32 18.63
CA THR A 435 10.80 -11.70 19.85
C THR A 435 10.58 -10.21 19.70
N GLY A 436 11.52 -9.50 19.05
CA GLY A 436 11.46 -8.06 18.85
C GLY A 436 11.18 -7.67 17.40
N ASN A 437 10.87 -6.40 17.21
CA ASN A 437 10.81 -5.74 15.91
C ASN A 437 11.59 -4.43 15.97
N TYR A 438 12.04 -3.98 14.81
CA TYR A 438 12.57 -2.64 14.64
C TYR A 438 11.89 -1.97 13.47
N TYR A 439 11.90 -0.66 13.48
CA TYR A 439 11.45 0.16 12.36
C TYR A 439 12.33 1.39 12.25
N VAL A 440 12.48 1.85 11.02
CA VAL A 440 13.21 3.07 10.71
C VAL A 440 12.17 4.16 10.52
N GLU A 441 12.22 5.21 11.35
CA GLU A 441 11.29 6.32 11.17
C GLU A 441 11.82 7.29 10.12
N ALA A 442 11.05 7.45 9.05
CA ALA A 442 11.32 8.47 8.04
C ALA A 442 10.91 9.87 8.51
N GLN A 443 9.88 9.98 9.38
CA GLN A 443 9.42 11.26 9.95
C GLN A 443 8.56 11.06 11.21
N THR A 444 8.84 11.85 12.26
CA THR A 444 7.90 12.05 13.37
C THR A 444 6.86 13.11 13.01
N ARG A 445 5.80 13.23 13.85
CA ARG A 445 4.77 14.28 13.72
C ARG A 445 5.32 15.71 13.62
N ASP A 446 6.54 15.96 14.10
CA ASP A 446 7.20 17.27 14.13
C ASP A 446 8.36 17.41 13.13
N ALA A 447 8.39 16.60 12.05
CA ALA A 447 9.46 16.58 11.04
C ALA A 447 10.88 16.28 11.59
N ARG A 448 11.00 15.72 12.80
CA ARG A 448 12.27 15.29 13.40
C ARG A 448 12.49 13.81 13.09
N ARG A 449 13.75 13.42 12.87
CA ARG A 449 14.12 12.05 12.49
C ARG A 449 14.76 11.32 13.66
N THR A 450 14.27 10.14 13.98
CA THR A 450 15.05 9.05 14.59
C THR A 450 15.36 8.02 13.54
N ASP A 451 16.53 7.42 13.65
CA ASP A 451 16.95 6.47 12.62
C ASP A 451 16.39 5.07 12.83
N VAL A 452 16.37 4.59 14.06
CA VAL A 452 15.89 3.22 14.37
C VAL A 452 15.16 3.19 15.71
N ILE A 453 13.99 2.60 15.73
CA ILE A 453 13.28 2.25 16.96
C ILE A 453 13.20 0.73 17.04
N VAL A 454 13.55 0.18 18.19
CA VAL A 454 13.49 -1.26 18.48
C VAL A 454 12.46 -1.51 19.56
N ASP A 455 11.48 -2.35 19.28
CA ASP A 455 10.54 -2.87 20.28
C ASP A 455 10.96 -4.30 20.67
N TYR A 456 11.25 -4.53 21.92
CA TYR A 456 11.63 -5.85 22.44
C TYR A 456 10.93 -6.14 23.78
N LEU A 457 10.07 -7.15 23.82
CA LEU A 457 9.30 -7.53 25.03
C LEU A 457 8.56 -6.36 25.71
N GLY A 458 8.05 -5.42 24.90
CA GLY A 458 7.33 -4.25 25.38
C GLY A 458 8.21 -3.10 25.87
N GLU A 459 9.54 -3.25 25.81
CA GLU A 459 10.50 -2.17 26.01
C GLU A 459 10.88 -1.55 24.66
N GLN A 460 10.93 -0.22 24.62
CA GLN A 460 11.22 0.53 23.40
C GLN A 460 12.58 1.20 23.48
N PHE A 461 13.43 0.96 22.49
CA PHE A 461 14.77 1.53 22.37
C PHE A 461 14.80 2.47 21.17
N ILE A 462 15.10 3.73 21.42
CA ILE A 462 15.21 4.78 20.41
C ILE A 462 16.68 5.00 20.12
N ILE A 463 17.09 4.81 18.86
CA ILE A 463 18.50 4.83 18.44
C ILE A 463 18.62 5.83 17.28
N GLU A 464 19.47 6.84 17.45
CA GLU A 464 19.86 7.76 16.40
C GLU A 464 21.20 7.34 15.80
N LEU A 465 21.27 7.25 14.49
CA LEU A 465 22.46 6.91 13.72
C LEU A 465 22.97 8.17 13.02
N LYS A 466 24.23 8.52 13.21
CA LYS A 466 24.78 9.73 12.61
C LYS A 466 26.24 9.61 12.21
N ILE A 467 26.67 10.49 11.33
CA ILE A 467 28.08 10.74 11.04
C ILE A 467 28.54 11.89 11.92
N TRP A 468 29.62 11.68 12.65
CA TRP A 468 30.21 12.69 13.50
C TRP A 468 30.85 13.81 12.65
N ARG A 469 30.38 15.05 12.82
CA ARG A 469 30.84 16.23 12.06
C ARG A 469 31.41 17.35 12.95
N GLY A 470 31.76 17.05 14.19
CA GLY A 470 32.28 18.02 15.17
C GLY A 470 31.43 18.09 16.44
N SER A 471 32.01 18.69 17.52
CA SER A 471 31.38 18.76 18.85
C SER A 471 30.04 19.51 18.84
N GLU A 472 29.99 20.70 18.22
CA GLU A 472 28.72 21.46 18.13
C GLU A 472 27.60 20.72 17.43
N TYR A 473 27.91 19.96 16.39
CA TYR A 473 26.92 19.14 15.68
C TYR A 473 26.47 17.99 16.55
N ASN A 474 27.36 17.43 17.36
CA ASN A 474 27.07 16.36 18.30
C ASN A 474 26.10 16.83 19.39
N GLU A 475 26.38 17.96 20.04
CA GLU A 475 25.53 18.56 21.08
C GLU A 475 24.11 18.87 20.57
N ARG A 476 23.97 19.38 19.34
CA ARG A 476 22.66 19.60 18.71
C ARG A 476 21.89 18.30 18.54
N SER A 477 22.55 17.22 18.13
CA SER A 477 21.92 15.91 17.98
C SER A 477 21.51 15.30 19.31
N GLU A 478 22.31 15.49 20.37
CA GLU A 478 21.95 15.07 21.73
C GLU A 478 20.69 15.79 22.24
N GLN A 479 20.60 17.12 22.00
CA GLN A 479 19.39 17.88 22.34
C GLN A 479 18.17 17.46 21.52
N GLN A 480 18.36 17.15 20.24
CA GLN A 480 17.29 16.66 19.37
C GLN A 480 16.78 15.30 19.83
N LEU A 481 17.68 14.37 20.15
CA LEU A 481 17.32 13.06 20.68
C LEU A 481 16.60 13.20 22.02
N ALA A 482 17.08 14.04 22.93
CA ALA A 482 16.43 14.29 24.21
C ALA A 482 14.98 14.80 24.05
N ALA A 483 14.77 15.78 23.18
CA ALA A 483 13.42 16.28 22.87
C ALA A 483 12.52 15.22 22.24
N TYR A 484 13.10 14.26 21.51
CA TYR A 484 12.38 13.14 20.95
C TYR A 484 11.99 12.12 22.01
N LEU A 485 12.88 11.81 22.95
CA LEU A 485 12.61 10.95 24.10
C LEU A 485 11.45 11.49 24.95
N ASP A 486 11.30 12.81 25.03
CA ASP A 486 10.16 13.46 25.70
C ASP A 486 8.83 13.13 25.03
N ALA A 487 8.79 13.18 23.71
CA ALA A 487 7.58 12.87 22.94
C ALA A 487 7.14 11.40 23.07
N TYR A 488 8.09 10.48 23.30
CA TYR A 488 7.82 9.05 23.51
C TYR A 488 7.76 8.65 24.99
N HIS A 489 7.90 9.59 25.92
CA HIS A 489 7.93 9.34 27.37
C HIS A 489 9.01 8.32 27.81
N VAL A 490 10.13 8.26 27.07
CA VAL A 490 11.26 7.37 27.33
C VAL A 490 12.40 8.15 27.99
N LYS A 491 12.96 7.62 29.07
CA LYS A 491 14.04 8.29 29.83
C LYS A 491 15.44 8.07 29.27
N LYS A 492 15.64 7.00 28.48
CA LYS A 492 16.94 6.58 27.99
C LYS A 492 16.92 6.43 26.47
N GLY A 493 17.82 7.13 25.78
CA GLY A 493 18.04 7.04 24.36
C GLY A 493 19.42 6.50 24.00
N TYR A 494 19.60 6.19 22.73
CA TYR A 494 20.83 5.63 22.21
C TYR A 494 21.28 6.38 20.97
N MET A 495 22.58 6.55 20.80
CA MET A 495 23.17 7.25 19.66
C MET A 495 24.37 6.43 19.15
N LEU A 496 24.38 6.13 17.86
CA LEU A 496 25.49 5.47 17.20
C LEU A 496 26.16 6.45 16.23
N SER A 497 27.37 6.89 16.59
CA SER A 497 28.13 7.90 15.88
C SER A 497 29.27 7.26 15.09
N PHE A 498 29.23 7.41 13.76
CA PHE A 498 30.32 7.00 12.87
C PHE A 498 31.32 8.14 12.75
N ASN A 499 32.52 7.98 13.36
CA ASN A 499 33.55 9.00 13.43
C ASN A 499 34.78 8.62 12.62
N PHE A 500 35.13 9.44 11.63
CA PHE A 500 36.25 9.22 10.69
C PHE A 500 37.53 9.99 11.03
N ASN A 501 37.53 10.70 12.14
CA ASN A 501 38.74 11.43 12.54
C ASN A 501 39.85 10.46 12.95
N LYS A 502 41.09 10.77 12.56
CA LYS A 502 42.27 9.97 12.92
C LYS A 502 42.54 9.88 14.44
N LYS A 503 42.02 10.84 15.21
CA LYS A 503 42.14 10.92 16.68
C LYS A 503 40.77 10.79 17.32
N LYS A 504 40.02 9.75 16.98
CA LYS A 504 38.69 9.46 17.58
C LYS A 504 38.84 8.60 18.83
N GLU A 505 37.99 8.86 19.82
CA GLU A 505 37.79 7.94 20.94
C GLU A 505 36.68 6.96 20.59
N ILE A 506 37.07 5.72 20.36
CA ILE A 506 36.14 4.60 20.07
C ILE A 506 35.63 4.06 21.39
N GLY A 507 34.32 3.82 21.50
CA GLY A 507 33.74 3.23 22.69
C GLY A 507 32.32 3.66 22.95
N VAL A 508 31.82 3.36 24.15
CA VAL A 508 30.46 3.69 24.58
C VAL A 508 30.53 4.52 25.87
N LYS A 509 29.84 5.64 25.88
CA LYS A 509 29.74 6.53 27.05
C LYS A 509 28.28 6.90 27.33
N GLU A 510 28.00 7.28 28.57
CA GLU A 510 26.68 7.82 28.95
C GLU A 510 26.77 9.33 29.13
N ILE A 511 25.81 10.05 28.53
CA ILE A 511 25.73 11.51 28.55
C ILE A 511 24.38 11.87 29.17
N GLN A 512 24.39 12.86 30.09
CA GLN A 512 23.17 13.38 30.68
C GLN A 512 22.77 14.68 29.94
N VAL A 513 21.52 14.71 29.47
CA VAL A 513 20.91 15.88 28.82
C VAL A 513 19.60 16.19 29.54
N GLY A 514 19.62 17.13 30.46
CA GLY A 514 18.52 17.39 31.37
C GLY A 514 18.25 16.18 32.28
N ASP A 515 17.03 15.67 32.26
CA ASP A 515 16.58 14.47 32.99
C ASP A 515 16.66 13.18 32.16
N ARG A 516 17.25 13.25 30.95
CA ARG A 516 17.39 12.13 30.01
C ARG A 516 18.82 11.61 29.98
N THR A 517 18.97 10.31 29.84
CA THR A 517 20.27 9.65 29.65
C THR A 517 20.41 9.21 28.20
N ILE A 518 21.49 9.59 27.54
CA ILE A 518 21.86 9.17 26.20
C ILE A 518 23.08 8.25 26.28
N VAL A 519 22.99 7.05 25.72
CA VAL A 519 24.13 6.15 25.54
C VAL A 519 24.68 6.39 24.15
N GLU A 520 25.85 7.04 24.06
CA GLU A 520 26.54 7.27 22.79
C GLU A 520 27.59 6.18 22.56
N ALA A 521 27.46 5.49 21.42
CA ALA A 521 28.45 4.58 20.88
C ALA A 521 29.18 5.25 19.71
N VAL A 522 30.51 5.28 19.74
CA VAL A 522 31.37 5.86 18.69
C VAL A 522 32.17 4.76 18.01
N VAL A 523 32.06 4.66 16.66
CA VAL A 523 32.80 3.71 15.81
C VAL A 523 33.73 4.42 14.83
#